data_dc69fdb20bc53656bcc7a1f8997bf8da
#
_entry.id   dc69fdb20bc53656bcc7a1f8997bf8da
#
_cell.length_a   1.000
_cell.length_b   1.000
_cell.length_c   1.000
_cell.angle_alpha   90.00
_cell.angle_beta   90.00
_cell.angle_gamma   90.00
#
_symmetry.space_group_name_H-M   'P 1'
#
loop_
_entity.id
_entity.type
_entity.pdbx_description
1 polymer ?
#
loop_
_entity_poly.entity_id
_entity_poly.type
_entity_poly.pdbx_seq_one_letter_code
_entity_poly.pdbx_strand_id
1 'polypeptide(L)'
;MRLFFALWPPAKAARALAEWADEVKDLSGGRRTPEGNIHLTLCFLGRAEPARAIAAAKRVKGAPHRLPIEQARHVNRMIWVAPLEVPAPLAALHSALAVELYREEFILERRPFAAHVTLIRNARGAVLPALPPIDWPVSEFVLVRSSLSSRGPSYEPLERFALSS
;
A
#
# COMPACT_ATOMS: atom_id res chain seq x y z
N MET A 1 -2.27 6.10 18.71
CA MET A 1 -2.35 6.47 17.28
C MET A 1 -1.96 5.26 16.45
N ARG A 2 -2.83 4.83 15.54
CA ARG A 2 -2.53 3.68 14.67
C ARG A 2 -1.76 4.16 13.45
N LEU A 3 -0.63 3.55 13.20
CA LEU A 3 0.31 4.00 12.18
C LEU A 3 0.68 2.88 11.21
N PHE A 4 0.98 3.25 9.98
CA PHE A 4 1.58 2.36 9.00
C PHE A 4 2.38 3.16 7.99
N PHE A 5 3.35 2.50 7.35
CA PHE A 5 4.09 3.05 6.22
C PHE A 5 3.52 2.51 4.92
N ALA A 6 3.47 3.34 3.91
CA ALA A 6 2.85 2.97 2.63
C ALA A 6 3.43 3.73 1.44
N LEU A 7 3.13 3.19 0.26
CA LEU A 7 3.29 3.89 -1.02
C LEU A 7 1.92 4.35 -1.48
N TRP A 8 1.80 5.62 -1.83
CA TRP A 8 0.58 6.18 -2.41
C TRP A 8 0.75 6.36 -3.91
N PRO A 9 -0.24 5.96 -4.73
CA PRO A 9 -0.13 6.13 -6.17
C PRO A 9 -0.28 7.59 -6.57
N PRO A 10 0.33 8.01 -7.69
CA PRO A 10 0.00 9.30 -8.26
C PRO A 10 -1.48 9.32 -8.69
N ALA A 11 -2.05 10.51 -8.80
CA ALA A 11 -3.48 10.68 -9.06
C ALA A 11 -3.97 9.91 -10.29
N LYS A 12 -3.19 9.90 -11.36
CA LYS A 12 -3.56 9.19 -12.59
C LYS A 12 -3.64 7.68 -12.39
N ALA A 13 -2.68 7.11 -11.66
CA ALA A 13 -2.68 5.67 -11.34
C ALA A 13 -3.85 5.33 -10.41
N ALA A 14 -4.10 6.15 -9.39
CA ALA A 14 -5.21 5.96 -8.48
C ALA A 14 -6.55 5.95 -9.22
N ARG A 15 -6.74 6.88 -10.15
CA ARG A 15 -7.95 6.96 -10.96
C ARG A 15 -8.14 5.71 -11.83
N ALA A 16 -7.07 5.27 -12.51
CA ALA A 16 -7.14 4.08 -13.36
C ALA A 16 -7.50 2.84 -12.54
N LEU A 17 -6.93 2.69 -11.35
CA LEU A 17 -7.24 1.58 -10.46
C LEU A 17 -8.68 1.67 -9.94
N ALA A 18 -9.15 2.86 -9.58
CA ALA A 18 -10.51 3.06 -9.12
C ALA A 18 -11.54 2.75 -10.21
N GLU A 19 -11.29 3.16 -11.44
CA GLU A 19 -12.17 2.88 -12.58
C GLU A 19 -12.23 1.37 -12.86
N TRP A 20 -11.10 0.70 -12.85
CA TRP A 20 -11.06 -0.75 -13.02
C TRP A 20 -11.82 -1.45 -11.88
N ALA A 21 -11.63 -1.00 -10.66
CA ALA A 21 -12.32 -1.56 -9.49
C ALA A 21 -13.84 -1.36 -9.56
N ASP A 22 -14.31 -0.25 -10.10
CA ASP A 22 -15.75 -0.03 -10.31
C ASP A 22 -16.33 -1.06 -11.27
N GLU A 23 -15.62 -1.38 -12.35
CA GLU A 23 -16.01 -2.43 -13.29
C GLU A 23 -16.12 -3.79 -12.58
N VAL A 24 -15.11 -4.13 -11.77
CA VAL A 24 -15.09 -5.39 -11.04
C VAL A 24 -16.21 -5.43 -10.00
N LYS A 25 -16.48 -4.34 -9.33
CA LYS A 25 -17.52 -4.25 -8.32
C LYS A 25 -18.90 -4.56 -8.89
N ASP A 26 -19.17 -4.18 -10.13
CA ASP A 26 -20.42 -4.51 -10.80
C ASP A 26 -20.61 -6.03 -10.97
N LEU A 27 -19.51 -6.77 -11.01
CA LEU A 27 -19.50 -8.23 -11.15
C LEU A 27 -19.45 -8.96 -9.80
N SER A 28 -18.62 -8.47 -8.88
CA SER A 28 -18.30 -9.15 -7.62
C SER A 28 -19.11 -8.65 -6.41
N GLY A 29 -19.73 -7.47 -6.53
CA GLY A 29 -20.28 -6.78 -5.38
C GLY A 29 -19.16 -6.32 -4.45
N GLY A 30 -19.50 -6.08 -3.18
CA GLY A 30 -18.55 -5.65 -2.19
C GLY A 30 -18.38 -4.13 -2.12
N ARG A 31 -17.33 -3.70 -1.48
CA ARG A 31 -17.03 -2.28 -1.23
C ARG A 31 -15.70 -1.91 -1.85
N ARG A 32 -15.72 -0.95 -2.76
CA ARG A 32 -14.51 -0.43 -3.37
C ARG A 32 -13.78 0.49 -2.39
N THR A 33 -12.45 0.38 -2.34
CA THR A 33 -11.60 1.34 -1.64
C THR A 33 -11.78 2.72 -2.28
N PRO A 34 -12.06 3.78 -1.49
CA PRO A 34 -12.12 5.14 -2.05
C PRO A 34 -10.82 5.48 -2.79
N GLU A 35 -10.94 6.22 -3.88
CA GLU A 35 -9.78 6.55 -4.73
C GLU A 35 -8.61 7.14 -3.94
N GLY A 36 -8.90 8.05 -3.01
CA GLY A 36 -7.86 8.68 -2.18
C GLY A 36 -7.24 7.76 -1.13
N ASN A 37 -7.80 6.58 -0.92
CA ASN A 37 -7.31 5.60 0.05
C ASN A 37 -6.55 4.42 -0.61
N ILE A 38 -6.46 4.41 -1.91
CA ILE A 38 -5.74 3.34 -2.63
C ILE A 38 -4.25 3.47 -2.32
N HIS A 39 -3.65 2.39 -1.82
CA HIS A 39 -2.24 2.40 -1.43
C HIS A 39 -1.68 0.99 -1.35
N LEU A 40 -0.36 0.89 -1.28
CA LEU A 40 0.35 -0.35 -0.98
C LEU A 40 1.01 -0.20 0.39
N THR A 41 0.62 -1.04 1.35
CA THR A 41 1.19 -0.99 2.69
C THR A 41 2.59 -1.62 2.71
N LEU A 42 3.56 -0.92 3.30
CA LEU A 42 4.91 -1.45 3.53
C LEU A 42 5.01 -2.14 4.88
N CYS A 43 4.60 -1.46 5.95
CA CYS A 43 4.70 -1.99 7.31
C CYS A 43 3.57 -1.44 8.17
N PHE A 44 2.86 -2.32 8.87
CA PHE A 44 1.93 -1.92 9.91
C PHE A 44 2.67 -1.80 11.24
N LEU A 45 2.45 -0.70 11.95
CA LEU A 45 3.08 -0.46 13.26
C LEU A 45 2.11 -0.65 14.42
N GLY A 46 0.81 -0.67 14.15
CA GLY A 46 -0.19 -0.68 15.20
C GLY A 46 -0.25 0.66 15.95
N ARG A 47 -0.59 0.61 17.21
CA ARG A 47 -0.62 1.82 18.03
C ARG A 47 0.79 2.22 18.41
N ALA A 48 1.18 3.43 18.08
CA ALA A 48 2.54 3.92 18.33
C ALA A 48 2.59 5.44 18.33
N GLU A 49 3.67 5.98 18.87
CA GLU A 49 3.98 7.39 18.77
C GLU A 49 4.76 7.67 17.48
N PRO A 50 4.40 8.72 16.74
CA PRO A 50 5.04 8.99 15.45
C PRO A 50 6.54 9.25 15.51
N ALA A 51 7.03 9.86 16.59
CA ALA A 51 8.43 10.30 16.68
C ALA A 51 9.43 9.19 16.41
N ARG A 52 9.21 7.99 16.96
CA ARG A 52 10.11 6.85 16.78
C ARG A 52 10.03 6.29 15.36
N ALA A 53 8.83 6.23 14.80
CA ALA A 53 8.63 5.81 13.42
C ALA A 53 9.32 6.76 12.44
N ILE A 54 9.20 8.07 12.68
CA ILE A 54 9.85 9.09 11.85
C ILE A 54 11.37 8.98 11.95
N ALA A 55 11.90 8.79 13.16
CA ALA A 55 13.34 8.62 13.36
C ALA A 55 13.86 7.42 12.57
N ALA A 56 13.15 6.30 12.59
CA ALA A 56 13.52 5.12 11.81
C ALA A 56 13.51 5.43 10.32
N ALA A 57 12.43 6.02 9.82
CA ALA A 57 12.25 6.31 8.40
C ALA A 57 13.32 7.27 7.85
N LYS A 58 13.77 8.23 8.64
CA LYS A 58 14.83 9.18 8.23
C LYS A 58 16.17 8.51 7.98
N ARG A 59 16.41 7.34 8.54
CA ARG A 59 17.64 6.58 8.34
C ARG A 59 17.56 5.63 7.14
N VAL A 60 16.36 5.45 6.56
CA VAL A 60 16.16 4.54 5.44
C VAL A 60 16.67 5.17 4.15
N LYS A 61 17.44 4.40 3.39
CA LYS A 61 17.88 4.76 2.05
C LYS A 61 17.22 3.83 1.06
N GLY A 62 16.67 4.38 0.00
CA GLY A 62 16.04 3.62 -1.06
C GLY A 62 16.06 4.40 -2.36
N ALA A 63 16.05 3.67 -3.47
CA ALA A 63 16.09 4.26 -4.81
C ALA A 63 14.69 4.44 -5.39
N PRO A 64 14.45 5.53 -6.13
CA PRO A 64 13.22 5.66 -6.92
C PRO A 64 13.12 4.51 -7.93
N HIS A 65 11.89 4.05 -8.16
CA HIS A 65 11.65 2.93 -9.08
C HIS A 65 10.20 2.95 -9.55
N ARG A 66 9.84 2.02 -10.40
CA ARG A 66 8.45 1.84 -10.83
C ARG A 66 7.86 0.60 -10.17
N LEU A 67 6.59 0.71 -9.77
CA LEU A 67 5.82 -0.41 -9.25
C LEU A 67 4.93 -0.93 -10.39
N PRO A 68 5.24 -2.09 -10.97
CA PRO A 68 4.38 -2.67 -11.98
C PRO A 68 3.14 -3.28 -11.33
N ILE A 69 1.97 -3.01 -11.89
CA ILE A 69 0.71 -3.64 -11.48
C ILE A 69 0.31 -4.58 -12.60
N GLU A 70 0.51 -5.88 -12.39
CA GLU A 70 0.51 -6.86 -13.46
C GLU A 70 -0.52 -7.97 -13.29
N GLN A 71 -1.06 -8.15 -12.08
CA GLN A 71 -2.04 -9.19 -11.83
C GLN A 71 -3.13 -8.70 -10.90
N ALA A 72 -4.31 -9.29 -11.04
CA ALA A 72 -5.42 -9.12 -10.13
C ALA A 72 -5.79 -10.49 -9.58
N ARG A 73 -6.12 -10.56 -8.28
CA ARG A 73 -6.45 -11.81 -7.62
C ARG A 73 -7.61 -11.65 -6.67
N HIS A 74 -8.40 -12.71 -6.55
CA HIS A 74 -9.45 -12.83 -5.54
C HIS A 74 -8.88 -13.62 -4.36
N VAL A 75 -8.72 -12.97 -3.20
CA VAL A 75 -8.11 -13.58 -2.01
C VAL A 75 -8.98 -13.25 -0.79
N ASN A 76 -9.51 -14.29 -0.13
CA ASN A 76 -10.28 -14.12 1.11
C ASN A 76 -11.36 -13.03 1.03
N ARG A 77 -12.21 -13.08 -0.01
CA ARG A 77 -13.27 -12.10 -0.25
C ARG A 77 -12.76 -10.67 -0.51
N MET A 78 -11.50 -10.54 -0.87
CA MET A 78 -10.90 -9.27 -1.30
C MET A 78 -10.44 -9.40 -2.74
N ILE A 79 -10.44 -8.29 -3.46
CA ILE A 79 -9.82 -8.19 -4.79
C ILE A 79 -8.55 -7.37 -4.63
N TRP A 80 -7.43 -7.96 -5.00
CA TRP A 80 -6.09 -7.36 -4.96
C TRP A 80 -5.56 -7.10 -6.35
N VAL A 81 -4.71 -6.11 -6.47
CA VAL A 81 -3.80 -5.99 -7.60
C VAL A 81 -2.36 -5.98 -7.07
N ALA A 82 -1.44 -6.45 -7.89
CA ALA A 82 -0.06 -6.65 -7.43
C ALA A 82 0.90 -6.80 -8.61
N PRO A 83 2.21 -6.60 -8.38
CA PRO A 83 3.21 -7.06 -9.34
C PRO A 83 3.28 -8.59 -9.33
N LEU A 84 3.76 -9.19 -10.42
CA LEU A 84 4.00 -10.63 -10.47
C LEU A 84 5.11 -11.02 -9.51
N GLU A 85 6.16 -10.21 -9.46
CA GLU A 85 7.25 -10.34 -8.50
C GLU A 85 7.51 -8.99 -7.86
N VAL A 86 7.88 -8.98 -6.58
CA VAL A 86 8.25 -7.75 -5.90
C VAL A 86 9.51 -7.18 -6.55
N PRO A 87 9.49 -5.96 -7.09
CA PRO A 87 10.70 -5.35 -7.65
C PRO A 87 11.83 -5.31 -6.63
N ALA A 88 13.06 -5.54 -7.07
CA ALA A 88 14.22 -5.53 -6.18
C ALA A 88 14.35 -4.22 -5.37
N PRO A 89 14.16 -3.02 -5.96
CA PRO A 89 14.20 -1.79 -5.17
C PRO A 89 13.12 -1.70 -4.09
N LEU A 90 11.93 -2.24 -4.35
CA LEU A 90 10.85 -2.26 -3.37
C LEU A 90 11.15 -3.23 -2.23
N ALA A 91 11.67 -4.42 -2.55
CA ALA A 91 12.08 -5.38 -1.55
C ALA A 91 13.19 -4.79 -0.66
N ALA A 92 14.15 -4.08 -1.25
CA ALA A 92 15.23 -3.42 -0.54
C ALA A 92 14.69 -2.31 0.39
N LEU A 93 13.73 -1.52 -0.10
CA LEU A 93 13.09 -0.47 0.70
C LEU A 93 12.39 -1.08 1.92
N HIS A 94 11.59 -2.12 1.70
CA HIS A 94 10.89 -2.79 2.79
C HIS A 94 11.88 -3.34 3.84
N SER A 95 12.95 -4.01 3.39
CA SER A 95 13.95 -4.58 4.29
C SER A 95 14.69 -3.50 5.08
N ALA A 96 15.08 -2.41 4.43
CA ALA A 96 15.76 -1.30 5.08
C ALA A 96 14.87 -0.65 6.15
N LEU A 97 13.60 -0.45 5.81
CA LEU A 97 12.64 0.12 6.74
C LEU A 97 12.41 -0.81 7.95
N ALA A 98 12.28 -2.11 7.71
CA ALA A 98 12.10 -3.10 8.78
C ALA A 98 13.30 -3.09 9.75
N VAL A 99 14.52 -3.04 9.23
CA VAL A 99 15.73 -2.99 10.06
C VAL A 99 15.72 -1.76 10.97
N GLU A 100 15.41 -0.60 10.42
CA GLU A 100 15.39 0.64 11.20
C GLU A 100 14.24 0.67 12.22
N LEU A 101 13.11 0.09 11.88
CA LEU A 101 12.00 -0.04 12.82
C LEU A 101 12.33 -0.99 13.99
N TYR A 102 13.06 -2.08 13.72
CA TYR A 102 13.55 -2.94 14.79
C TYR A 102 14.49 -2.21 15.73
N ARG A 103 15.33 -1.32 15.20
CA ARG A 103 16.21 -0.49 16.04
C ARG A 103 15.43 0.44 16.96
N GLU A 104 14.23 0.85 16.55
CA GLU A 104 13.31 1.64 17.37
C GLU A 104 12.36 0.77 18.20
N GLU A 105 12.66 -0.53 18.30
CA GLU A 105 11.93 -1.50 19.12
C GLU A 105 10.50 -1.78 18.68
N PHE A 106 10.19 -1.55 17.38
CA PHE A 106 8.91 -1.98 16.83
C PHE A 106 8.90 -3.49 16.62
N ILE A 107 7.75 -4.10 16.89
CA ILE A 107 7.51 -5.51 16.58
C ILE A 107 6.71 -5.57 15.29
N LEU A 108 7.32 -6.16 14.26
CA LEU A 108 6.71 -6.25 12.93
C LEU A 108 6.22 -7.67 12.66
N GLU A 109 5.29 -7.81 11.71
CA GLU A 109 4.82 -9.11 11.26
C GLU A 109 5.99 -9.93 10.70
N ARG A 110 5.99 -11.22 11.05
CA ARG A 110 7.04 -12.15 10.58
C ARG A 110 6.76 -12.73 9.19
N ARG A 111 5.58 -12.50 8.64
CA ARG A 111 5.24 -13.01 7.31
C ARG A 111 6.11 -12.35 6.24
N PRO A 112 6.47 -13.09 5.18
CA PRO A 112 7.18 -12.47 4.06
C PRO A 112 6.38 -11.29 3.49
N PHE A 113 7.10 -10.27 3.05
CA PHE A 113 6.47 -9.11 2.44
C PHE A 113 5.78 -9.50 1.12
N ALA A 114 4.48 -9.31 1.06
CA ALA A 114 3.68 -9.55 -0.14
C ALA A 114 3.10 -8.22 -0.61
N ALA A 115 3.71 -7.64 -1.65
CA ALA A 115 3.28 -6.35 -2.18
C ALA A 115 1.92 -6.50 -2.87
N HIS A 116 0.92 -5.79 -2.36
CA HIS A 116 -0.42 -5.81 -2.94
C HIS A 116 -1.19 -4.54 -2.61
N VAL A 117 -2.18 -4.26 -3.43
CA VAL A 117 -3.12 -3.13 -3.23
C VAL A 117 -4.51 -3.70 -3.16
N THR A 118 -5.20 -3.49 -2.04
CA THR A 118 -6.59 -3.93 -1.88
C THR A 118 -7.53 -2.93 -2.52
N LEU A 119 -8.32 -3.38 -3.47
CA LEU A 119 -9.27 -2.52 -4.19
C LEU A 119 -10.72 -2.76 -3.80
N ILE A 120 -11.10 -3.99 -3.45
CA ILE A 120 -12.48 -4.33 -3.06
C ILE A 120 -12.46 -5.26 -1.87
N ARG A 121 -13.34 -5.00 -0.91
CA ARG A 121 -13.60 -5.86 0.25
C ARG A 121 -15.01 -6.43 0.18
N ASN A 122 -15.21 -7.59 0.79
CA ASN A 122 -16.49 -8.31 0.79
C ASN A 122 -16.96 -8.66 -0.63
N ALA A 123 -16.03 -8.99 -1.50
CA ALA A 123 -16.30 -9.37 -2.88
C ALA A 123 -16.69 -10.83 -2.98
N ARG A 124 -17.59 -11.14 -3.92
CA ARG A 124 -17.87 -12.51 -4.35
C ARG A 124 -16.95 -12.87 -5.50
N GLY A 125 -16.78 -14.17 -5.75
CA GLY A 125 -16.00 -14.63 -6.89
C GLY A 125 -16.55 -14.09 -8.20
N ALA A 126 -15.65 -13.64 -9.06
CA ALA A 126 -15.99 -13.10 -10.37
C ALA A 126 -14.82 -13.32 -11.32
N VAL A 127 -15.13 -13.37 -12.63
CA VAL A 127 -14.09 -13.34 -13.66
C VAL A 127 -13.61 -11.89 -13.74
N LEU A 128 -12.30 -11.69 -13.49
CA LEU A 128 -11.74 -10.35 -13.43
C LEU A 128 -11.39 -9.87 -14.84
N PRO A 129 -11.79 -8.64 -15.22
CA PRO A 129 -11.37 -8.08 -16.50
C PRO A 129 -9.86 -7.81 -16.50
N ALA A 130 -9.29 -7.66 -17.69
CA ALA A 130 -7.87 -7.34 -17.83
C ALA A 130 -7.56 -5.99 -17.19
N LEU A 131 -6.40 -5.90 -16.53
CA LEU A 131 -5.94 -4.65 -15.96
C LEU A 131 -5.53 -3.67 -17.07
N PRO A 132 -5.87 -2.38 -16.95
CA PRO A 132 -5.30 -1.38 -17.83
C PRO A 132 -3.82 -1.15 -17.50
N PRO A 133 -3.07 -0.51 -18.39
CA PRO A 133 -1.71 -0.07 -18.06
C PRO A 133 -1.76 0.89 -16.87
N ILE A 134 -0.94 0.61 -15.85
CA ILE A 134 -0.83 1.45 -14.66
C ILE A 134 0.60 1.97 -14.59
N ASP A 135 0.77 3.30 -14.64
CA ASP A 135 2.06 3.94 -14.46
C ASP A 135 2.17 4.42 -13.01
N TRP A 136 2.95 3.70 -12.22
CA TRP A 136 3.14 4.04 -10.81
C TRP A 136 4.61 4.23 -10.49
N PRO A 137 5.14 5.44 -10.72
CA PRO A 137 6.48 5.78 -10.26
C PRO A 137 6.50 5.91 -8.74
N VAL A 138 7.51 5.33 -8.11
CA VAL A 138 7.71 5.37 -6.66
C VAL A 138 8.89 6.29 -6.38
N SER A 139 8.62 7.47 -5.83
CA SER A 139 9.64 8.47 -5.50
C SER A 139 9.70 8.81 -4.02
N GLU A 140 8.75 8.30 -3.24
CA GLU A 140 8.66 8.54 -1.80
C GLU A 140 7.85 7.44 -1.12
N PHE A 141 8.00 7.32 0.18
CA PHE A 141 7.08 6.56 1.02
C PHE A 141 6.54 7.46 2.13
N VAL A 142 5.46 7.04 2.77
CA VAL A 142 4.66 7.92 3.64
C VAL A 142 4.35 7.22 4.96
N LEU A 143 4.46 7.95 6.06
CA LEU A 143 3.92 7.53 7.35
C LEU A 143 2.48 8.03 7.46
N VAL A 144 1.56 7.13 7.76
CA VAL A 144 0.12 7.41 7.76
C VAL A 144 -0.50 7.07 9.10
N ARG A 145 -1.36 7.94 9.56
CA ARG A 145 -2.24 7.69 10.70
C ARG A 145 -3.56 7.15 10.19
N SER A 146 -4.01 6.06 10.78
CA SER A 146 -5.28 5.43 10.45
C SER A 146 -6.28 5.64 11.58
N SER A 147 -7.50 6.03 11.22
CA SER A 147 -8.64 6.16 12.14
C SER A 147 -9.83 5.44 11.56
N LEU A 148 -10.64 4.79 12.40
CA LEU A 148 -11.88 4.18 11.97
C LEU A 148 -13.05 5.14 12.22
N SER A 149 -13.95 5.23 11.26
CA SER A 149 -15.19 5.95 11.38
C SER A 149 -16.35 5.09 10.87
N SER A 150 -17.58 5.55 11.06
CA SER A 150 -18.77 4.87 10.54
C SER A 150 -18.75 4.73 9.01
N ARG A 151 -17.96 5.54 8.33
CA ARG A 151 -17.81 5.54 6.85
C ARG A 151 -16.62 4.72 6.38
N GLY A 152 -15.96 3.98 7.28
CA GLY A 152 -14.77 3.22 6.97
C GLY A 152 -13.49 3.91 7.45
N PRO A 153 -12.32 3.43 7.02
CA PRO A 153 -11.05 4.00 7.47
C PRO A 153 -10.81 5.38 6.89
N SER A 154 -10.20 6.24 7.71
CA SER A 154 -9.71 7.55 7.30
C SER A 154 -8.19 7.56 7.47
N TYR A 155 -7.47 8.03 6.45
CA TYR A 155 -6.02 8.05 6.43
C TYR A 155 -5.50 9.48 6.36
N GLU A 156 -4.57 9.80 7.26
CA GLU A 156 -3.93 11.11 7.31
C GLU A 156 -2.43 10.92 7.13
N PRO A 157 -1.83 11.46 6.06
CA PRO A 157 -0.37 11.42 5.92
C PRO A 157 0.26 12.34 6.96
N LEU A 158 1.21 11.78 7.73
CA LEU A 158 1.91 12.54 8.77
C LEU A 158 3.24 13.08 8.26
N GLU A 159 3.99 12.31 7.48
CA GLU A 159 5.26 12.73 6.92
C GLU A 159 5.59 11.91 5.68
N ARG A 160 6.27 12.54 4.73
CA ARG A 160 6.72 11.94 3.48
C ARG A 160 8.24 11.84 3.47
N PHE A 161 8.77 10.74 2.92
CA PHE A 161 10.19 10.46 2.89
C PHE A 161 10.62 10.23 1.45
N ALA A 162 11.40 11.14 0.91
CA ALA A 162 11.86 11.06 -0.47
C ALA A 162 12.88 9.93 -0.66
N LEU A 163 12.77 9.24 -1.78
CA LEU A 163 13.77 8.28 -2.24
C LEU A 163 14.78 8.99 -3.12
N SER A 164 16.03 8.55 -3.09
CA SER A 164 17.09 9.15 -3.89
C SER A 164 18.03 8.09 -4.44
N SER A 165 18.56 8.38 -5.61
CA SER A 165 19.49 7.47 -6.29
C SER A 165 20.87 7.50 -5.63
#